data_3a742e1615fa4af47a5b0411b8b2b303
#
_entry.id   3a742e1615fa4af47a5b0411b8b2b303
#
_cell.length_a   1.000
_cell.length_b   1.000
_cell.length_c   1.000
_cell.angle_alpha   90.00
_cell.angle_beta   90.00
_cell.angle_gamma   90.00
#
_symmetry.space_group_name_H-M   'P 1'
#
loop_
_entity.id
_entity.type
_entity.pdbx_description
1 polymer ?
#
loop_
_entity_poly.entity_id
_entity_poly.type
_entity_poly.pdbx_seq_one_letter_code
_entity_poly.pdbx_strand_id
1 'polypeptide(L)'
;MMQVLSQLISAALGSVGFGLIFNLNRRYLPAAAVGGFLAWLAYLLADHALSSVFLANLLAGFCAALYAEILARCCNAPSTPFFITSAIPLIPGSTLYYCMNAVVSSDLRAAEHFGEQTFLAALGIASGMAIAWCLADLSRKLHVFLVRARK
;
A
#
# COMPACT_ATOMS: atom_id res chain seq x y z
N MET A 1 1.37 20.39 10.54
CA MET A 1 2.49 20.22 9.60
C MET A 1 3.56 19.27 10.14
N MET A 2 4.08 19.45 11.36
CA MET A 2 5.07 18.53 11.95
C MET A 2 4.60 17.07 12.07
N GLN A 3 3.35 16.82 12.41
CA GLN A 3 2.80 15.46 12.51
C GLN A 3 2.78 14.72 11.15
N VAL A 4 2.37 15.39 10.08
CA VAL A 4 2.34 14.79 8.73
C VAL A 4 3.76 14.42 8.27
N LEU A 5 4.72 15.32 8.50
CA LEU A 5 6.13 15.06 8.16
C LEU A 5 6.70 13.86 8.95
N SER A 6 6.41 13.79 10.25
CA SER A 6 6.79 12.66 11.09
C SER A 6 6.21 11.34 10.58
N GLN A 7 4.93 11.32 10.20
CA GLN A 7 4.28 10.13 9.63
C GLN A 7 4.92 9.67 8.32
N LEU A 8 5.20 10.61 7.41
CA LEU A 8 5.85 10.31 6.13
C LEU A 8 7.26 9.75 6.31
N ILE A 9 8.05 10.34 7.22
CA ILE A 9 9.38 9.83 7.54
C ILE A 9 9.30 8.44 8.17
N SER A 10 8.38 8.22 9.12
CA SER A 10 8.17 6.92 9.75
C SER A 10 7.73 5.86 8.76
N ALA A 11 6.85 6.20 7.81
CA ALA A 11 6.44 5.30 6.73
C ALA A 11 7.62 4.89 5.84
N ALA A 12 8.46 5.86 5.45
CA ALA A 12 9.66 5.58 4.65
C ALA A 12 10.65 4.68 5.41
N LEU A 13 10.94 4.99 6.67
CA LEU A 13 11.84 4.20 7.52
C LEU A 13 11.29 2.80 7.78
N GLY A 14 9.99 2.66 8.03
CA GLY A 14 9.31 1.38 8.19
C GLY A 14 9.46 0.51 6.94
N SER A 15 9.25 1.08 5.76
CA SER A 15 9.42 0.37 4.48
C SER A 15 10.85 -0.10 4.26
N VAL A 16 11.85 0.68 4.64
CA VAL A 16 13.28 0.27 4.60
C VAL A 16 13.53 -0.85 5.59
N GLY A 17 13.03 -0.74 6.83
CA GLY A 17 13.18 -1.76 7.86
C GLY A 17 12.62 -3.11 7.42
N PHE A 18 11.41 -3.14 6.88
CA PHE A 18 10.82 -4.34 6.33
C PHE A 18 11.54 -4.84 5.07
N GLY A 19 12.03 -3.93 4.22
CA GLY A 19 12.90 -4.29 3.09
C GLY A 19 14.15 -5.07 3.54
N LEU A 20 14.75 -4.70 4.66
CA LEU A 20 15.87 -5.43 5.25
C LEU A 20 15.45 -6.80 5.79
N ILE A 21 14.31 -6.87 6.50
CA ILE A 21 13.77 -8.13 7.03
C ILE A 21 13.46 -9.13 5.91
N PHE A 22 12.88 -8.66 4.81
CA PHE A 22 12.58 -9.48 3.62
C PHE A 22 13.79 -9.73 2.72
N ASN A 23 14.99 -9.36 3.18
CA ASN A 23 16.23 -9.54 2.45
C ASN A 23 16.22 -8.91 1.05
N LEU A 24 15.56 -7.75 0.93
CA LEU A 24 15.58 -6.96 -0.30
C LEU A 24 17.01 -6.53 -0.59
N ASN A 25 17.43 -6.65 -1.85
CA ASN A 25 18.77 -6.21 -2.25
C ASN A 25 18.98 -4.74 -1.86
N ARG A 26 20.10 -4.45 -1.21
CA ARG A 26 20.44 -3.12 -0.67
C ARG A 26 20.32 -2.00 -1.71
N ARG A 27 20.52 -2.33 -2.99
CA ARG A 27 20.34 -1.39 -4.12
C ARG A 27 18.89 -0.86 -4.21
N TYR A 28 17.91 -1.63 -3.75
CA TYR A 28 16.49 -1.30 -3.85
C TYR A 28 15.90 -0.70 -2.57
N LEU A 29 16.68 -0.59 -1.49
CA LEU A 29 16.22 0.01 -0.23
C LEU A 29 15.77 1.48 -0.39
N PRO A 30 16.48 2.35 -1.15
CA PRO A 30 15.98 3.70 -1.39
C PRO A 30 14.63 3.71 -2.12
N ALA A 31 14.45 2.78 -3.04
CA ALA A 31 13.17 2.62 -3.75
C ALA A 31 12.04 2.16 -2.81
N ALA A 32 12.33 1.28 -1.85
CA ALA A 32 11.37 0.88 -0.82
C ALA A 32 10.96 2.08 0.05
N ALA A 33 11.91 2.93 0.46
CA ALA A 33 11.64 4.17 1.21
C ALA A 33 10.68 5.10 0.45
N VAL A 34 10.98 5.35 -0.83
CA VAL A 34 10.13 6.18 -1.70
C VAL A 34 8.74 5.56 -1.86
N GLY A 35 8.66 4.24 -2.02
CA GLY A 35 7.38 3.53 -2.13
C GLY A 35 6.50 3.70 -0.89
N GLY A 36 7.05 3.50 0.30
CA GLY A 36 6.32 3.71 1.55
C GLY A 36 5.92 5.16 1.78
N PHE A 37 6.79 6.10 1.43
CA PHE A 37 6.49 7.54 1.48
C PHE A 37 5.30 7.88 0.56
N LEU A 38 5.33 7.44 -0.70
CA LEU A 38 4.28 7.72 -1.68
C LEU A 38 2.95 7.07 -1.32
N ALA A 39 2.99 5.82 -0.83
CA ALA A 39 1.79 5.11 -0.40
C ALA A 39 1.10 5.82 0.78
N TRP A 40 1.89 6.25 1.78
CA TRP A 40 1.35 6.99 2.91
C TRP A 40 0.87 8.39 2.55
N LEU A 41 1.60 9.08 1.67
CA LEU A 41 1.16 10.38 1.14
C LEU A 41 -0.16 10.26 0.40
N ALA A 42 -0.32 9.26 -0.46
CA ALA A 42 -1.57 8.99 -1.17
C ALA A 42 -2.73 8.72 -0.19
N TYR A 43 -2.47 7.96 0.88
CA TYR A 43 -3.44 7.72 1.95
C TYR A 43 -3.88 9.03 2.60
N LEU A 44 -2.94 9.86 3.06
CA LEU A 44 -3.26 11.13 3.73
C LEU A 44 -4.06 12.09 2.85
N LEU A 45 -3.70 12.19 1.57
CA LEU A 45 -4.42 13.03 0.62
C LEU A 45 -5.84 12.52 0.36
N ALA A 46 -5.99 11.21 0.21
CA ALA A 46 -7.28 10.59 -0.03
C ALA A 46 -8.19 10.65 1.21
N ASP A 47 -7.66 10.42 2.40
CA ASP A 47 -8.38 10.50 3.67
C ASP A 47 -8.93 11.92 3.90
N HIS A 48 -8.10 12.93 3.66
CA HIS A 48 -8.52 14.33 3.76
C HIS A 48 -9.60 14.71 2.74
N ALA A 49 -9.55 14.14 1.52
CA ALA A 49 -10.47 14.50 0.43
C ALA A 49 -11.80 13.74 0.48
N LEU A 50 -11.79 12.48 0.89
CA LEU A 50 -12.92 11.56 0.70
C LEU A 50 -13.63 11.19 2.01
N SER A 51 -13.02 11.43 3.17
CA SER A 51 -13.57 11.09 4.50
C SER A 51 -14.10 9.63 4.61
N SER A 52 -13.53 8.73 3.83
CA SER A 52 -13.94 7.31 3.74
C SER A 52 -12.73 6.41 3.87
N VAL A 53 -12.69 5.61 4.94
CA VAL A 53 -11.61 4.65 5.23
C VAL A 53 -11.35 3.71 4.06
N PHE A 54 -12.41 3.18 3.45
CA PHE A 54 -12.30 2.27 2.31
C PHE A 54 -11.65 2.95 1.09
N LEU A 55 -12.16 4.12 0.67
CA LEU A 55 -11.67 4.81 -0.52
C LEU A 55 -10.25 5.33 -0.34
N ALA A 56 -9.90 5.83 0.85
CA ALA A 56 -8.55 6.29 1.15
C ALA A 56 -7.53 5.14 1.01
N ASN A 57 -7.85 3.99 1.60
CA ASN A 57 -6.99 2.79 1.50
C ASN A 57 -6.98 2.19 0.10
N LEU A 58 -8.09 2.25 -0.65
CA LEU A 58 -8.14 1.81 -2.04
C LEU A 58 -7.19 2.62 -2.92
N LEU A 59 -7.23 3.95 -2.83
CA LEU A 59 -6.34 4.82 -3.61
C LEU A 59 -4.87 4.64 -3.20
N ALA A 60 -4.60 4.53 -1.91
CA ALA A 60 -3.26 4.28 -1.41
C ALA A 60 -2.69 2.93 -1.88
N GLY A 61 -3.47 1.86 -1.77
CA GLY A 61 -3.11 0.52 -2.26
C GLY A 61 -2.90 0.48 -3.77
N PHE A 62 -3.76 1.19 -4.52
CA PHE A 62 -3.61 1.35 -5.97
C PHE A 62 -2.31 2.07 -6.33
N CYS A 63 -1.99 3.19 -5.67
CA CYS A 63 -0.74 3.94 -5.90
C CYS A 63 0.49 3.09 -5.54
N ALA A 64 0.47 2.37 -4.42
CA ALA A 64 1.57 1.48 -4.01
C ALA A 64 1.82 0.39 -5.06
N ALA A 65 0.76 -0.24 -5.57
CA ALA A 65 0.87 -1.29 -6.58
C ALA A 65 1.34 -0.76 -7.94
N LEU A 66 0.85 0.40 -8.38
CA LEU A 66 1.34 1.05 -9.59
C LEU A 66 2.82 1.42 -9.49
N TYR A 67 3.24 2.00 -8.38
CA TYR A 67 4.64 2.31 -8.13
C TYR A 67 5.52 1.06 -8.24
N ALA A 68 5.11 -0.03 -7.59
CA ALA A 68 5.82 -1.30 -7.62
C ALA A 68 5.94 -1.87 -9.04
N GLU A 69 4.88 -1.81 -9.84
CA GLU A 69 4.89 -2.26 -11.23
C GLU A 69 5.81 -1.43 -12.14
N ILE A 70 5.78 -0.11 -11.98
CA ILE A 70 6.67 0.80 -12.73
C ILE A 70 8.13 0.50 -12.39
N LEU A 71 8.43 0.39 -11.10
CA LEU A 71 9.78 0.16 -10.62
C LEU A 71 10.32 -1.22 -11.03
N ALA A 72 9.47 -2.26 -10.99
CA ALA A 72 9.81 -3.60 -11.44
C ALA A 72 10.22 -3.61 -12.92
N ARG A 73 9.53 -2.85 -13.75
CA ARG A 73 9.87 -2.69 -15.17
C ARG A 73 11.19 -1.94 -15.39
N CYS A 74 11.40 -0.85 -14.62
CA CYS A 74 12.64 -0.07 -14.71
C CYS A 74 13.87 -0.86 -14.24
N CYS A 75 13.70 -1.72 -13.24
CA CYS A 75 14.78 -2.49 -12.62
C CYS A 75 14.95 -3.90 -13.19
N ASN A 76 14.10 -4.34 -14.12
CA ASN A 76 14.00 -5.74 -14.58
C ASN A 76 13.95 -6.74 -13.41
N ALA A 77 13.16 -6.43 -12.38
CA ALA A 77 13.01 -7.20 -11.17
C ALA A 77 11.53 -7.54 -10.93
N PRO A 78 11.21 -8.58 -10.13
CA PRO A 78 9.82 -8.86 -9.78
C PRO A 78 9.18 -7.70 -9.01
N SER A 79 7.89 -7.41 -9.24
CA SER A 79 7.15 -6.33 -8.59
C SER A 79 6.83 -6.61 -7.12
N THR A 80 6.72 -7.88 -6.74
CA THR A 80 6.29 -8.30 -5.41
C THR A 80 7.10 -7.71 -4.26
N PRO A 81 8.45 -7.73 -4.25
CA PRO A 81 9.22 -7.12 -3.16
C PRO A 81 8.99 -5.62 -3.02
N PHE A 82 8.87 -4.90 -4.12
CA PHE A 82 8.61 -3.46 -4.12
C PHE A 82 7.20 -3.14 -3.60
N PHE A 83 6.23 -3.97 -4.01
CA PHE A 83 4.86 -3.84 -3.56
C PHE A 83 4.74 -4.07 -2.06
N ILE A 84 5.26 -5.20 -1.54
CA ILE A 84 5.18 -5.54 -0.12
C ILE A 84 5.77 -4.41 0.73
N THR A 85 6.98 -3.94 0.41
CA THR A 85 7.63 -2.87 1.17
C THR A 85 6.88 -1.54 1.12
N SER A 86 6.24 -1.22 0.00
CA SER A 86 5.44 0.01 -0.16
C SER A 86 4.09 -0.07 0.56
N ALA A 87 3.50 -1.27 0.67
CA ALA A 87 2.21 -1.47 1.31
C ALA A 87 2.28 -1.56 2.84
N ILE A 88 3.45 -1.83 3.42
CA ILE A 88 3.64 -1.98 4.87
C ILE A 88 3.03 -0.83 5.69
N PRO A 89 3.26 0.45 5.36
CA PRO A 89 2.69 1.56 6.13
C PRO A 89 1.15 1.60 6.11
N LEU A 90 0.53 1.00 5.10
CA LEU A 90 -0.93 1.00 4.94
C LEU A 90 -1.63 -0.07 5.79
N ILE A 91 -0.88 -1.07 6.28
CA ILE A 91 -1.48 -2.15 7.08
C ILE A 91 -2.15 -1.57 8.33
N PRO A 92 -3.45 -1.82 8.55
CA PRO A 92 -4.22 -1.21 9.64
C PRO A 92 -3.92 -1.88 10.99
N GLY A 93 -2.63 -1.88 11.39
CA GLY A 93 -2.16 -2.56 12.59
C GLY A 93 -2.68 -1.94 13.90
N SER A 94 -2.81 -0.61 13.95
CA SER A 94 -3.32 0.08 15.13
C SER A 94 -4.79 -0.21 15.38
N THR A 95 -5.63 -0.15 14.36
CA THR A 95 -7.07 -0.43 14.48
C THR A 95 -7.32 -1.90 14.81
N LEU A 96 -6.52 -2.81 14.23
CA LEU A 96 -6.55 -4.23 14.58
C LEU A 96 -6.18 -4.44 16.05
N TYR A 97 -5.13 -3.79 16.54
CA TYR A 97 -4.70 -3.87 17.94
C TYR A 97 -5.82 -3.37 18.88
N TYR A 98 -6.42 -2.21 18.61
CA TYR A 98 -7.50 -1.68 19.42
C TYR A 98 -8.76 -2.56 19.38
N CYS A 99 -9.08 -3.16 18.23
CA CYS A 99 -10.15 -4.14 18.10
C CYS A 99 -9.91 -5.34 19.04
N MET A 100 -8.72 -5.95 18.99
CA MET A 100 -8.35 -7.08 19.85
C MET A 100 -8.38 -6.72 21.33
N ASN A 101 -7.86 -5.55 21.69
CA ASN A 101 -7.88 -5.06 23.06
C ASN A 101 -9.31 -4.85 23.58
N ALA A 102 -10.20 -4.29 22.77
CA ALA A 102 -11.60 -4.08 23.10
C ALA A 102 -12.35 -5.42 23.31
N VAL A 103 -12.07 -6.43 22.48
CA VAL A 103 -12.60 -7.80 22.67
C VAL A 103 -12.18 -8.37 24.02
N VAL A 104 -10.89 -8.28 24.36
CA VAL A 104 -10.38 -8.79 25.65
C VAL A 104 -10.99 -8.04 26.85
N SER A 105 -11.23 -6.73 26.69
CA SER A 105 -11.86 -5.88 27.72
C SER A 105 -13.40 -6.01 27.74
N SER A 106 -13.99 -6.88 26.92
CA SER A 106 -15.45 -7.06 26.78
C SER A 106 -16.20 -5.80 26.37
N ASP A 107 -15.53 -4.83 25.74
CA ASP A 107 -16.15 -3.64 25.14
C ASP A 107 -16.55 -3.94 23.69
N LEU A 108 -17.73 -4.53 23.53
CA LEU A 108 -18.23 -4.94 22.22
C LEU A 108 -18.45 -3.77 21.24
N ARG A 109 -18.79 -2.57 21.73
CA ARG A 109 -18.99 -1.40 20.88
C ARG A 109 -17.68 -0.90 20.28
N ALA A 110 -16.65 -0.80 21.11
CA ALA A 110 -15.31 -0.43 20.63
C ALA A 110 -14.75 -1.52 19.70
N ALA A 111 -14.96 -2.79 20.01
CA ALA A 111 -14.54 -3.92 19.18
C ALA A 111 -15.18 -3.88 17.78
N GLU A 112 -16.50 -3.64 17.70
CA GLU A 112 -17.23 -3.49 16.44
C GLU A 112 -16.68 -2.32 15.62
N HIS A 113 -16.54 -1.15 16.22
CA HIS A 113 -16.06 0.05 15.54
C HIS A 113 -14.64 -0.11 14.96
N PHE A 114 -13.68 -0.59 15.76
CA PHE A 114 -12.31 -0.81 15.28
C PHE A 114 -12.21 -1.99 14.31
N GLY A 115 -13.06 -3.01 14.48
CA GLY A 115 -13.16 -4.15 13.58
C GLY A 115 -13.64 -3.73 12.20
N GLU A 116 -14.70 -2.92 12.12
CA GLU A 116 -15.20 -2.35 10.87
C GLU A 116 -14.13 -1.53 10.16
N GLN A 117 -13.45 -0.63 10.86
CA GLN A 117 -12.37 0.17 10.27
C GLN A 117 -11.23 -0.69 9.72
N THR A 118 -10.82 -1.71 10.47
CA THR A 118 -9.77 -2.64 10.04
C THR A 118 -10.18 -3.40 8.78
N PHE A 119 -11.41 -3.89 8.76
CA PHE A 119 -11.95 -4.64 7.63
C PHE A 119 -12.08 -3.77 6.36
N LEU A 120 -12.63 -2.56 6.50
CA LEU A 120 -12.74 -1.61 5.39
C LEU A 120 -11.37 -1.19 4.85
N ALA A 121 -10.40 -0.96 5.71
CA ALA A 121 -9.04 -0.65 5.30
C ALA A 121 -8.40 -1.81 4.52
N ALA A 122 -8.50 -3.04 5.04
CA ALA A 122 -7.96 -4.22 4.37
C ALA A 122 -8.61 -4.48 3.01
N LEU A 123 -9.95 -4.37 2.92
CA LEU A 123 -10.69 -4.48 1.65
C LEU A 123 -10.29 -3.37 0.66
N GLY A 124 -10.11 -2.13 1.15
CA GLY A 124 -9.65 -1.01 0.34
C GLY A 124 -8.29 -1.30 -0.29
N ILE A 125 -7.30 -1.68 0.52
CA ILE A 125 -5.96 -2.03 0.04
C ILE A 125 -6.02 -3.17 -0.98
N ALA A 126 -6.72 -4.26 -0.67
CA ALA A 126 -6.81 -5.42 -1.54
C ALA A 126 -7.46 -5.10 -2.89
N SER A 127 -8.57 -4.33 -2.89
CA SER A 127 -9.25 -3.92 -4.12
C SER A 127 -8.42 -2.94 -4.95
N GLY A 128 -7.75 -1.98 -4.32
CA GLY A 128 -6.83 -1.05 -4.98
C GLY A 128 -5.69 -1.79 -5.69
N MET A 129 -5.07 -2.76 -5.01
CA MET A 129 -4.08 -3.66 -5.59
C MET A 129 -4.59 -4.42 -6.81
N ALA A 130 -5.75 -5.08 -6.65
CA ALA A 130 -6.32 -5.90 -7.71
C ALA A 130 -6.57 -5.07 -8.97
N ILE A 131 -7.10 -3.85 -8.83
CA ILE A 131 -7.32 -2.93 -9.94
C ILE A 131 -6.00 -2.56 -10.60
N ALA A 132 -4.98 -2.20 -9.84
CA ALA A 132 -3.67 -1.83 -10.37
C ALA A 132 -3.03 -2.98 -11.16
N TRP A 133 -3.08 -4.21 -10.65
CA TRP A 133 -2.54 -5.38 -11.34
C TRP A 133 -3.32 -5.74 -12.59
N CYS A 134 -4.65 -5.66 -12.57
CA CYS A 134 -5.48 -5.84 -13.76
C CYS A 134 -5.11 -4.85 -14.86
N LEU A 135 -4.94 -3.56 -14.52
CA LEU A 135 -4.54 -2.54 -15.48
C LEU A 135 -3.12 -2.77 -16.02
N ALA A 136 -2.19 -3.18 -15.16
CA ALA A 136 -0.82 -3.50 -15.56
C ALA A 136 -0.76 -4.70 -16.52
N ASP A 137 -1.54 -5.76 -16.27
CA ASP A 137 -1.62 -6.93 -17.13
C ASP A 137 -2.29 -6.62 -18.48
N LEU A 138 -3.39 -5.84 -18.43
CA LEU A 138 -4.06 -5.39 -19.66
C LEU A 138 -3.11 -4.56 -20.53
N SER A 139 -2.36 -3.64 -19.95
CA SER A 139 -1.38 -2.83 -20.69
C SER A 139 -0.29 -3.68 -21.35
N ARG A 140 0.18 -4.75 -20.69
CA ARG A 140 1.14 -5.70 -21.25
C ARG A 140 0.55 -6.45 -22.46
N LYS A 141 -0.67 -6.97 -22.33
CA LYS A 141 -1.35 -7.71 -23.40
C LYS A 141 -1.61 -6.85 -24.62
N LEU A 142 -2.09 -5.61 -24.41
CA LEU A 142 -2.30 -4.64 -25.49
C LEU A 142 -1.00 -4.31 -26.24
N HIS A 143 0.09 -4.08 -25.50
CA HIS A 143 1.39 -3.80 -26.12
C HIS A 143 1.88 -4.97 -27.01
N VAL A 144 1.77 -6.20 -26.50
CA VAL A 144 2.14 -7.41 -27.26
C VAL A 144 1.27 -7.57 -28.52
N PHE A 145 -0.05 -7.33 -28.39
CA PHE A 145 -0.98 -7.41 -29.51
C PHE A 145 -0.65 -6.38 -30.60
N LEU A 146 -0.41 -5.12 -30.22
CA LEU A 146 -0.06 -4.04 -31.15
C LEU A 146 1.27 -4.29 -31.87
N VAL A 147 2.27 -4.84 -31.19
CA VAL A 147 3.55 -5.21 -31.80
C VAL A 147 3.38 -6.37 -32.79
N ARG A 148 2.50 -7.35 -32.51
CA ARG A 148 2.18 -8.44 -33.42
C ARG A 148 1.40 -7.99 -34.67
N ALA A 149 0.47 -7.05 -34.48
CA ALA A 149 -0.35 -6.53 -35.58
C ALA A 149 0.45 -5.63 -36.54
N ARG A 150 1.65 -5.20 -36.17
CA ARG A 150 2.53 -4.33 -36.95
C ARG A 150 3.58 -5.10 -37.80
N LYS A 151 3.66 -6.42 -37.58
CA LYS A 151 4.50 -7.35 -38.38
C LYS A 151 3.67 -8.09 -39.39
#